data_95c38aed48b8ddd41dcf5fb2eb757810
#
_entry.id   95c38aed48b8ddd41dcf5fb2eb757810
#
_cell.length_a   1.000
_cell.length_b   1.000
_cell.length_c   1.000
_cell.angle_alpha   90.00
_cell.angle_beta   90.00
_cell.angle_gamma   90.00
#
_symmetry.space_group_name_H-M   'P 1'
#
loop_
_entity.id
_entity.type
_entity.pdbx_description
1 polymer ?
#
loop_
_entity_poly.entity_id
_entity_poly.type
_entity_poly.pdbx_seq_one_letter_code
_entity_poly.pdbx_strand_id
1 'polypeptide(L)' 'MENNIRKISIGTDYKNDAMHYAVGQQVYGGHEISHILFNEKDNSYNIHIKKSNEVLPWKKFNSNMAVSVEYDLEY' A
#
# COMPACT_ATOMS: atom_id res chain seq x y z
N MET A 1 4.37 17.30 5.24
CA MET A 1 3.42 17.10 4.16
C MET A 1 3.12 15.62 3.99
N GLU A 2 1.88 15.27 3.95
CA GLU A 2 1.47 13.88 3.84
C GLU A 2 1.52 13.41 2.41
N ASN A 3 2.04 12.21 2.24
CA ASN A 3 2.05 11.57 0.94
C ASN A 3 0.84 10.64 0.87
N ASN A 4 -0.16 11.05 0.14
CA ASN A 4 -1.34 10.25 -0.05
C ASN A 4 -1.08 9.26 -1.18
N ILE A 5 -0.63 8.09 -0.81
CA ILE A 5 -0.36 7.04 -1.79
C ILE A 5 -1.69 6.39 -2.15
N ARG A 6 -1.99 6.39 -3.43
CA ARG A 6 -3.21 5.83 -3.96
C ARG A 6 -3.03 4.37 -4.36
N LYS A 7 -1.86 4.06 -4.92
CA LYS A 7 -1.59 2.72 -5.44
C LYS A 7 -0.10 2.46 -5.35
N ILE A 8 0.26 1.24 -5.07
CA ILE A 8 1.64 0.81 -5.03
C ILE A 8 1.77 -0.53 -5.74
N SER A 9 2.86 -0.71 -6.47
CA SER A 9 3.20 -1.96 -7.12
C SER A 9 4.50 -2.48 -6.52
N ILE A 10 4.47 -3.70 -6.04
CA ILE A 10 5.59 -4.32 -5.35
C ILE A 10 6.18 -5.40 -6.26
N GLY A 11 7.46 -5.32 -6.51
CA GLY A 11 8.16 -6.31 -7.31
C GLY A 11 8.36 -7.60 -6.51
N THR A 12 8.34 -8.71 -7.23
CA THR A 12 8.62 -10.02 -6.65
C THR A 12 9.94 -10.54 -7.20
N ASP A 13 10.37 -11.68 -6.70
CA ASP A 13 11.58 -12.31 -7.21
C ASP A 13 11.39 -12.94 -8.58
N TYR A 14 10.17 -12.99 -9.05
CA TYR A 14 9.84 -13.57 -10.34
C TYR A 14 9.80 -12.50 -11.41
N LYS A 15 10.37 -12.82 -12.55
CA LYS A 15 10.42 -11.90 -13.67
C LYS A 15 9.03 -11.42 -14.05
N ASN A 16 8.89 -10.13 -14.17
CA ASN A 16 7.66 -9.50 -14.66
C ASN A 16 6.45 -9.69 -13.77
N ASP A 17 6.66 -10.20 -12.56
CA ASP A 17 5.57 -10.33 -11.61
C ASP A 17 5.61 -9.13 -10.66
N ALA A 18 4.43 -8.58 -10.43
CA ALA A 18 4.28 -7.52 -9.46
C ALA A 18 2.94 -7.66 -8.78
N MET A 19 2.93 -7.34 -7.51
CA MET A 19 1.68 -7.29 -6.74
C MET A 19 1.21 -5.85 -6.70
N HIS A 20 -0.05 -5.63 -7.02
CA HIS A 20 -0.62 -4.29 -7.07
C HIS A 20 -1.61 -4.10 -5.93
N TYR A 21 -1.44 -3.01 -5.21
CA TYR A 21 -2.30 -2.66 -4.08
C TYR A 21 -2.80 -1.24 -4.27
N ALA A 22 -4.10 -1.06 -4.15
CA ALA A 22 -4.72 0.26 -4.33
C ALA A 22 -5.69 0.54 -3.20
N VAL A 23 -5.76 1.79 -2.79
CA VAL A 23 -6.73 2.21 -1.78
C VAL A 23 -8.14 1.93 -2.28
N GLY A 24 -8.94 1.29 -1.45
CA GLY A 24 -10.29 0.87 -1.82
C GLY A 24 -10.37 -0.53 -2.36
N GLN A 25 -9.23 -1.17 -2.62
CA GLN A 25 -9.21 -2.53 -3.15
C GLN A 25 -9.73 -3.50 -2.11
N GLN A 26 -10.59 -4.41 -2.55
CA GLN A 26 -11.11 -5.46 -1.68
C GLN A 26 -10.03 -6.52 -1.46
N VAL A 27 -9.88 -6.91 -0.21
CA VAL A 27 -8.98 -8.00 0.16
C VAL A 27 -9.79 -9.06 0.90
N TYR A 28 -9.14 -9.92 1.63
CA TYR A 28 -9.85 -11.04 2.25
C TYR A 28 -10.82 -10.59 3.36
N GLY A 29 -11.80 -11.44 3.62
CA GLY A 29 -12.66 -11.30 4.80
C GLY A 29 -13.51 -10.05 4.87
N GLY A 30 -13.82 -9.45 3.73
CA GLY A 30 -14.62 -8.23 3.71
C GLY A 30 -13.86 -6.97 4.06
N HIS A 31 -12.53 -7.07 4.15
CA HIS A 31 -11.68 -5.91 4.37
C HIS A 31 -11.37 -5.21 3.05
N GLU A 32 -11.04 -3.94 3.14
CA GLU A 32 -10.53 -3.20 1.98
C GLU A 32 -9.30 -2.42 2.40
N ILE A 33 -8.45 -2.07 1.44
CA ILE A 33 -7.25 -1.29 1.72
C ILE A 33 -7.69 0.12 2.10
N SER A 34 -7.33 0.51 3.31
CA SER A 34 -7.70 1.80 3.88
C SER A 34 -6.75 2.90 3.44
N HIS A 35 -5.47 2.66 3.62
CA HIS A 35 -4.46 3.63 3.23
C HIS A 35 -3.10 2.95 3.14
N ILE A 36 -2.21 3.59 2.41
CA ILE A 36 -0.84 3.14 2.19
C ILE A 36 0.06 4.29 2.60
N LEU A 37 0.98 4.02 3.52
CA LEU A 37 1.84 5.05 4.09
C LEU A 37 3.30 4.69 3.93
N PHE A 38 4.13 5.71 3.73
CA PHE A 38 5.57 5.54 3.72
C PHE A 38 6.14 5.95 5.07
N ASN A 39 6.93 5.07 5.66
CA ASN A 39 7.59 5.32 6.92
C ASN A 39 9.06 5.64 6.66
N GLU A 40 9.45 6.89 6.88
CA GLU A 40 10.81 7.34 6.62
C GLU A 40 11.84 6.72 7.55
N LYS A 41 11.41 6.35 8.75
CA LYS A 41 12.35 5.84 9.75
C LYS A 41 12.97 4.52 9.36
N ASP A 42 12.20 3.65 8.71
CA ASP A 42 12.71 2.35 8.31
C ASP A 42 12.62 2.12 6.80
N ASN A 43 12.28 3.16 6.04
CA ASN A 43 12.20 3.09 4.58
C ASN A 43 11.25 1.98 4.13
N SER A 44 10.05 1.99 4.64
CA SER A 44 9.09 0.96 4.31
C SER A 44 7.74 1.55 3.90
N TYR A 45 7.00 0.78 3.11
CA TYR A 45 5.62 1.09 2.79
C TYR A 45 4.72 0.18 3.61
N ASN A 46 3.74 0.77 4.25
CA ASN A 46 2.83 0.07 5.14
C ASN A 46 1.42 0.16 4.60
N ILE A 47 0.78 -0.99 4.43
CA ILE A 47 -0.57 -1.07 3.91
C ILE A 47 -1.50 -1.41 5.07
N HIS A 48 -2.52 -0.57 5.24
CA HIS A 48 -3.53 -0.76 6.27
C HIS A 48 -4.85 -1.16 5.62
N ILE A 49 -5.57 -2.03 6.28
CA ILE A 49 -6.89 -2.47 5.83
C ILE A 49 -7.94 -2.08 6.85
N LYS A 50 -9.16 -2.01 6.42
CA LYS A 50 -10.27 -1.69 7.31
C LYS A 50 -11.47 -2.58 7.04
N LYS A 51 -12.23 -2.81 8.10
CA LYS A 51 -13.53 -3.44 8.03
C LYS A 51 -14.40 -2.75 9.05
N SER A 52 -15.55 -2.23 8.62
CA SER A 52 -16.38 -1.38 9.47
C SER A 52 -15.55 -0.20 9.98
N ASN A 53 -15.39 -0.06 11.28
CA ASN A 53 -14.64 1.05 11.86
C ASN A 53 -13.26 0.65 12.34
N GLU A 54 -12.82 -0.56 12.05
CA GLU A 54 -11.52 -1.03 12.48
C GLU A 54 -10.49 -0.91 11.38
N VAL A 55 -9.36 -0.30 11.69
CA VAL A 55 -8.22 -0.19 10.79
C VAL A 55 -7.08 -0.99 11.38
N LEU A 56 -6.50 -1.88 10.58
CA LEU A 56 -5.44 -2.77 11.03
C LEU A 56 -4.24 -2.67 10.09
N PRO A 57 -3.02 -2.81 10.62
CA PRO A 57 -1.87 -2.99 9.74
C PRO A 57 -1.98 -4.36 9.07
N TRP A 58 -1.63 -4.41 7.80
CA TRP A 58 -1.76 -5.65 7.03
C TRP A 58 -0.43 -6.11 6.45
N LYS A 59 0.21 -5.27 5.65
CA LYS A 59 1.46 -5.64 4.99
C LYS A 59 2.45 -4.50 5.09
N LYS A 60 3.72 -4.88 5.10
CA LYS A 60 4.82 -3.94 5.13
C LYS A 60 5.86 -4.39 4.12
N PHE A 61 6.33 -3.48 3.30
CA PHE A 61 7.33 -3.77 2.28
C PHE A 61 8.48 -2.79 2.38
N ASN A 62 9.69 -3.30 2.22
CA ASN A 62 10.86 -2.44 2.12
C ASN A 62 10.72 -1.58 0.86
N SER A 63 11.17 -0.33 0.95
CA SER A 63 10.99 0.63 -0.14
C SER A 63 11.68 0.19 -1.44
N ASN A 64 12.75 -0.58 -1.35
CA ASN A 64 13.44 -1.04 -2.55
C ASN A 64 12.65 -2.10 -3.33
N MET A 65 11.59 -2.61 -2.76
CA MET A 65 10.69 -3.54 -3.45
C MET A 65 9.62 -2.83 -4.25
N ALA A 66 9.46 -1.54 -4.05
CA ALA A 66 8.43 -0.78 -4.76
C ALA A 66 8.89 -0.50 -6.18
N VAL A 67 8.13 -0.96 -7.15
CA VAL A 67 8.40 -0.74 -8.57
C VAL A 67 7.74 0.54 -9.03
N SER A 68 6.57 0.85 -8.49
CA SER A 68 5.80 2.01 -8.88
C SER A 68 4.97 2.47 -7.70
N VAL A 69 4.90 3.78 -7.52
CA VAL A 69 4.07 4.38 -6.48
C VAL A 69 3.28 5.50 -7.11
N GLU A 70 1.97 5.46 -6.99
CA GLU A 70 1.10 6.51 -7.49
C GLU A 70 0.51 7.27 -6.32
N TYR A 71 0.58 8.57 -6.42
CA TYR A 71 0.06 9.47 -5.39
C TYR A 71 -1.28 10.03 -5.82
N ASP A 72 -2.10 10.28 -4.83
CA ASP A 72 -3.39 10.93 -5.06
C ASP A 72 -3.12 12.43 -5.21
N LEU A 73 -3.47 12.96 -6.35
CA LEU A 73 -3.27 14.38 -6.64
C LEU A 73 -4.56 15.13 -6.35
N GLU A 74 -4.48 16.11 -5.48
CA GLU A 74 -5.60 16.96 -5.15
C GLU A 74 -5.35 18.36 -5.69
N TYR A 75 -6.38 18.88 -6.30
CA TYR A 75 -6.34 20.21 -6.85
C TYR A 75 -7.35 21.11 -6.16
#